data_904f3d33315f383a794ca00574c35ec4
#
_entry.id   904f3d33315f383a794ca00574c35ec4
#
_cell.length_a   1.000
_cell.length_b   1.000
_cell.length_c   1.000
_cell.angle_alpha   90.00
_cell.angle_beta   90.00
_cell.angle_gamma   90.00
#
_symmetry.space_group_name_H-M   'P 1'
#
loop_
_entity.id
_entity.type
_entity.pdbx_description
1 polymer ?
#
loop_
_entity_poly.entity_id
_entity_poly.type
_entity_poly.pdbx_seq_one_letter_code
_entity_poly.pdbx_strand_id
1 'polypeptide(L)'
;TAYSISARGMHTFLFDGILRAAKVPANYYFFDMNGKLTHRFSDRDRLFLNAYYGRDIFHFMEEDEYEITGGSNEYRKYDDKTHIRWGNLLTSARWNHVFNGRLFSNATVAFTDYRMRMGYTTSEKSQDTEYFYKYKFDYGSGIRDLTAKIDFDYTPAPRHIIKFGGEYVNHAYIPETYTTVEKENDKGQMVTDTTYTNKKEKNRLGHEMSFYIEDDFTVGGWLTLNPGVHLAMFLTSGRTYWSPEPRMSAKVDFGKGVSVKAAYSRMAQYVHLLSSAQITLPIDLWVPITKNIRPVTADQYSLGLYYNGLPGWEFSVEGYWKDMHNVLEYKDGVSFMASSQSWEDNVVMGDGRAY
;
A
#
# COMPACT_ATOMS: atom_id res chain seq x y z
N THR A 1 5.21 -30.90 -12.28
CA THR A 1 5.53 -30.01 -11.15
C THR A 1 6.76 -29.20 -11.49
N ALA A 2 6.74 -27.88 -11.23
CA ALA A 2 7.88 -27.00 -11.30
C ALA A 2 7.92 -26.13 -10.03
N TYR A 3 9.08 -25.77 -9.56
CA TYR A 3 9.25 -24.88 -8.42
C TYR A 3 10.39 -23.88 -8.66
N SER A 4 10.31 -22.76 -8.00
CA SER A 4 11.35 -21.73 -7.98
C SER A 4 11.43 -21.16 -6.58
N ILE A 5 12.64 -20.99 -6.06
CA ILE A 5 12.92 -20.36 -4.78
C ILE A 5 14.03 -19.36 -5.02
N SER A 6 13.86 -18.14 -4.55
CA SER A 6 14.87 -17.11 -4.57
C SER A 6 14.93 -16.40 -3.22
N ALA A 7 16.12 -15.96 -2.84
CA ALA A 7 16.35 -15.13 -1.67
C ALA A 7 17.39 -14.07 -2.01
N ARG A 8 17.24 -12.89 -1.49
CA ARG A 8 18.24 -11.82 -1.58
C ARG A 8 18.28 -11.04 -0.28
N GLY A 9 19.38 -10.40 -0.02
CA GLY A 9 19.57 -9.53 1.10
C GLY A 9 20.70 -8.55 0.85
N MET A 10 20.63 -7.41 1.50
CA MET A 10 21.67 -6.39 1.51
C MET A 10 21.85 -5.87 2.93
N HIS A 11 23.05 -5.55 3.28
CA HIS A 11 23.40 -4.90 4.54
C HIS A 11 24.45 -3.82 4.27
N THR A 12 24.28 -2.66 4.86
CA THR A 12 25.18 -1.51 4.68
C THR A 12 26.57 -1.71 5.29
N PHE A 13 26.81 -2.81 6.01
CA PHE A 13 28.11 -3.07 6.62
C PHE A 13 29.30 -2.97 5.64
N LEU A 14 29.08 -3.23 4.36
CA LEU A 14 30.09 -3.04 3.30
C LEU A 14 30.50 -1.57 3.12
N PHE A 15 29.64 -0.67 3.53
CA PHE A 15 29.83 0.78 3.42
C PHE A 15 30.06 1.45 4.79
N ASP A 16 30.09 0.69 5.89
CA ASP A 16 30.22 1.23 7.26
C ASP A 16 31.46 2.13 7.41
N GLY A 17 32.57 1.80 6.77
CA GLY A 17 33.77 2.64 6.76
C GLY A 17 33.53 4.01 6.12
N ILE A 18 32.76 4.06 5.02
CA ILE A 18 32.42 5.29 4.32
C ILE A 18 31.38 6.09 5.11
N LEU A 19 30.37 5.42 5.65
CA LEU A 19 29.32 6.05 6.46
C LEU A 19 29.90 6.68 7.73
N ARG A 20 30.79 5.97 8.43
CA ARG A 20 31.51 6.50 9.61
C ARG A 20 32.42 7.68 9.25
N ALA A 21 33.16 7.59 8.13
CA ALA A 21 33.99 8.69 7.65
C ALA A 21 33.17 9.94 7.29
N ALA A 22 31.96 9.72 6.73
CA ALA A 22 31.00 10.78 6.43
C ALA A 22 30.18 11.24 7.63
N LYS A 23 30.40 10.67 8.83
CA LYS A 23 29.62 10.93 10.05
C LYS A 23 28.11 10.73 9.85
N VAL A 24 27.73 9.76 9.04
CA VAL A 24 26.32 9.37 8.84
C VAL A 24 25.98 8.23 9.81
N PRO A 25 25.24 8.50 10.89
CA PRO A 25 24.94 7.51 11.94
C PRO A 25 23.73 6.64 11.55
N ALA A 26 23.74 6.09 10.33
CA ALA A 26 22.63 5.32 9.78
C ALA A 26 23.07 3.92 9.36
N ASN A 27 22.20 2.95 9.58
CA ASN A 27 22.35 1.57 9.14
C ASN A 27 21.06 1.09 8.48
N TYR A 28 21.19 0.43 7.32
CA TYR A 28 20.06 -0.13 6.59
C TYR A 28 20.36 -1.54 6.12
N TYR A 29 19.41 -2.44 6.29
CA TYR A 29 19.46 -3.77 5.71
C TYR A 29 18.07 -4.26 5.34
N PHE A 30 18.02 -5.10 4.33
CA PHE A 30 16.82 -5.80 3.94
C PHE A 30 17.10 -7.25 3.59
N PHE A 31 16.07 -8.05 3.65
CA PHE A 31 16.06 -9.37 3.07
C PHE A 31 14.67 -9.70 2.53
N ASP A 32 14.63 -10.48 1.46
CA ASP A 32 13.40 -11.06 0.94
C ASP A 32 13.61 -12.48 0.42
N MET A 33 12.51 -13.23 0.47
CA MET A 33 12.41 -14.58 -0.03
C MET A 33 11.17 -14.71 -0.90
N ASN A 34 11.27 -15.43 -2.00
CA ASN A 34 10.19 -15.72 -2.91
C ASN A 34 10.18 -17.20 -3.24
N GLY A 35 9.01 -17.83 -3.12
CA GLY A 35 8.77 -19.23 -3.45
C GLY A 35 7.59 -19.37 -4.38
N LYS A 36 7.73 -20.20 -5.41
CA LYS A 36 6.66 -20.54 -6.34
C LYS A 36 6.65 -22.02 -6.62
N LEU A 37 5.48 -22.64 -6.52
CA LEU A 37 5.22 -24.00 -6.92
C LEU A 37 4.11 -24.03 -7.96
N THR A 38 4.32 -24.73 -9.07
CA THR A 38 3.31 -24.98 -10.10
C THR A 38 3.15 -26.48 -10.26
N HIS A 39 1.93 -26.95 -10.13
CA HIS A 39 1.59 -28.33 -10.35
C HIS A 39 0.46 -28.46 -11.38
N ARG A 40 0.68 -29.31 -12.38
CA ARG A 40 -0.32 -29.67 -13.37
C ARG A 40 -0.88 -31.04 -13.01
N PHE A 41 -2.13 -31.09 -12.58
CA PHE A 41 -2.82 -32.33 -12.26
C PHE A 41 -3.29 -33.04 -13.52
N SER A 42 -3.78 -32.25 -14.48
CA SER A 42 -4.29 -32.72 -15.78
C SER A 42 -4.06 -31.66 -16.87
N ASP A 43 -4.51 -31.92 -18.09
CA ASP A 43 -4.50 -30.92 -19.16
C ASP A 43 -5.46 -29.75 -18.87
N ARG A 44 -6.41 -29.97 -17.98
CA ARG A 44 -7.44 -28.99 -17.60
C ARG A 44 -7.16 -28.30 -16.27
N ASP A 45 -6.32 -28.88 -15.40
CA ASP A 45 -6.17 -28.43 -14.02
C ASP A 45 -4.72 -28.10 -13.70
N ARG A 46 -4.50 -26.88 -13.24
CA ARG A 46 -3.19 -26.42 -12.75
C ARG A 46 -3.34 -25.64 -11.46
N LEU A 47 -2.47 -25.93 -10.51
CA LEU A 47 -2.36 -25.21 -9.25
C LEU A 47 -1.06 -24.41 -9.21
N PHE A 48 -1.16 -23.17 -8.77
CA PHE A 48 -0.04 -22.29 -8.50
C PHE A 48 -0.07 -21.89 -7.03
N LEU A 49 1.01 -22.18 -6.31
CA LEU A 49 1.23 -21.68 -4.97
C LEU A 49 2.36 -20.68 -5.00
N ASN A 50 2.15 -19.51 -4.37
CA ASN A 50 3.18 -18.49 -4.25
C ASN A 50 3.29 -18.09 -2.79
N ALA A 51 4.52 -17.81 -2.36
CA ALA A 51 4.82 -17.22 -1.07
C ALA A 51 5.92 -16.17 -1.24
N TYR A 52 5.74 -15.02 -0.62
CA TYR A 52 6.71 -13.95 -0.55
C TYR A 52 6.81 -13.46 0.89
N TYR A 53 8.02 -13.24 1.35
CA TYR A 53 8.30 -12.56 2.61
C TYR A 53 9.45 -11.59 2.40
N GLY A 54 9.24 -10.32 2.76
CA GLY A 54 10.28 -9.30 2.69
C GLY A 54 10.25 -8.40 3.91
N ARG A 55 11.43 -7.96 4.34
CA ARG A 55 11.59 -7.04 5.47
C ARG A 55 12.75 -6.08 5.23
N ASP A 56 12.47 -4.82 5.52
CA ASP A 56 13.42 -3.72 5.51
C ASP A 56 13.58 -3.19 6.94
N ILE A 57 14.80 -2.82 7.32
CA ILE A 57 15.12 -2.31 8.64
C ILE A 57 16.13 -1.17 8.49
N PHE A 58 15.75 -0.03 9.07
CA PHE A 58 16.55 1.18 9.11
C PHE A 58 16.76 1.60 10.56
N HIS A 59 18.01 1.89 10.91
CA HIS A 59 18.41 2.44 12.20
C HIS A 59 19.16 3.74 11.99
N PHE A 60 18.84 4.72 12.81
CA PHE A 60 19.58 5.97 12.94
C PHE A 60 19.89 6.18 14.41
N MET A 61 21.14 6.53 14.73
CA MET A 61 21.60 6.74 16.11
C MET A 61 22.47 7.97 16.13
N GLU A 62 22.16 8.93 16.99
CA GLU A 62 22.92 10.14 17.22
C GLU A 62 23.22 10.23 18.70
N GLU A 63 24.49 10.41 19.04
CA GLU A 63 24.98 10.63 20.41
C GLU A 63 25.72 11.96 20.42
N ASP A 64 25.42 12.83 21.37
CA ASP A 64 26.11 14.09 21.57
C ASP A 64 26.25 14.40 23.07
N GLU A 65 27.21 15.22 23.40
CA GLU A 65 27.47 15.70 24.76
C GLU A 65 27.46 17.23 24.74
N TYR A 66 26.73 17.85 25.66
CA TYR A 66 26.67 19.29 25.78
C TYR A 66 26.77 19.76 27.24
N GLU A 67 27.30 20.95 27.41
CA GLU A 67 27.44 21.60 28.68
C GLU A 67 26.28 22.59 28.89
N ILE A 68 25.61 22.49 30.04
CA ILE A 68 24.60 23.47 30.45
C ILE A 68 25.31 24.65 31.12
N THR A 69 25.36 25.76 30.40
CA THR A 69 25.90 27.04 30.91
C THR A 69 24.83 27.80 31.67
N GLY A 70 24.89 27.81 33.02
CA GLY A 70 23.89 28.50 33.86
C GLY A 70 24.03 28.23 35.35
N GLY A 71 25.25 28.37 35.92
CA GLY A 71 25.48 28.35 37.38
C GLY A 71 26.04 27.05 37.97
N SER A 72 25.96 25.96 37.31
CA SER A 72 26.73 24.71 37.52
C SER A 72 27.12 24.21 36.15
N ASN A 73 28.41 24.02 35.88
CA ASN A 73 28.90 23.39 34.66
C ASN A 73 28.49 21.92 34.70
N GLU A 74 27.28 21.62 34.26
CA GLU A 74 26.73 20.26 34.23
C GLU A 74 26.87 19.72 32.81
N TYR A 75 27.53 18.58 32.66
CA TYR A 75 27.64 17.86 31.40
C TYR A 75 26.48 16.86 31.25
N ARG A 76 25.78 16.94 30.13
CA ARG A 76 24.72 15.98 29.81
C ARG A 76 25.03 15.24 28.53
N LYS A 77 24.86 13.94 28.59
CA LYS A 77 24.90 13.06 27.45
C LYS A 77 23.50 12.87 26.89
N TYR A 78 23.38 13.07 25.60
CA TYR A 78 22.18 12.91 24.84
C TYR A 78 22.34 11.76 23.86
N ASP A 79 21.31 10.92 23.73
CA ASP A 79 21.30 9.72 22.88
C ASP A 79 19.94 9.61 22.19
N ASP A 80 19.93 9.77 20.87
CA ASP A 80 18.76 9.65 20.01
C ASP A 80 18.85 8.40 19.14
N LYS A 81 17.80 7.58 19.21
CA LYS A 81 17.69 6.35 18.45
C LYS A 81 16.38 6.33 17.70
N THR A 82 16.45 6.27 16.38
CA THR A 82 15.31 5.99 15.51
C THR A 82 15.48 4.63 14.85
N HIS A 83 14.45 3.83 14.91
CA HIS A 83 14.39 2.59 14.16
C HIS A 83 13.08 2.52 13.37
N ILE A 84 13.19 2.15 12.10
CA ILE A 84 12.04 1.95 11.23
C ILE A 84 12.18 0.56 10.61
N ARG A 85 11.12 -0.21 10.66
CA ARG A 85 11.04 -1.52 10.01
C ARG A 85 9.72 -1.65 9.30
N TRP A 86 9.75 -2.16 8.07
CA TRP A 86 8.53 -2.49 7.34
C TRP A 86 8.73 -3.79 6.59
N GLY A 87 7.64 -4.40 6.18
CA GLY A 87 7.71 -5.66 5.46
C GLY A 87 6.36 -6.22 5.09
N ASN A 88 6.40 -7.22 4.22
CA ASN A 88 5.24 -7.88 3.68
C ASN A 88 5.37 -9.39 3.79
N LEU A 89 4.28 -10.03 4.14
CA LEU A 89 4.03 -11.45 3.90
C LEU A 89 2.91 -11.57 2.88
N LEU A 90 3.12 -12.35 1.83
CA LEU A 90 2.08 -12.69 0.86
C LEU A 90 2.11 -14.19 0.62
N THR A 91 0.95 -14.83 0.68
CA THR A 91 0.77 -16.20 0.25
C THR A 91 -0.46 -16.30 -0.64
N SER A 92 -0.42 -17.10 -1.69
CA SER A 92 -1.58 -17.31 -2.55
C SER A 92 -1.62 -18.72 -3.12
N ALA A 93 -2.85 -19.20 -3.32
CA ALA A 93 -3.16 -20.38 -4.08
C ALA A 93 -4.09 -20.00 -5.23
N ARG A 94 -3.71 -20.32 -6.46
CA ARG A 94 -4.52 -20.11 -7.65
C ARG A 94 -4.72 -21.42 -8.38
N TRP A 95 -5.95 -21.76 -8.61
CA TRP A 95 -6.37 -22.92 -9.41
C TRP A 95 -6.91 -22.45 -10.75
N ASN A 96 -6.29 -22.95 -11.83
CA ASN A 96 -6.77 -22.77 -13.19
C ASN A 96 -7.56 -24.02 -13.61
N HIS A 97 -8.74 -23.82 -14.15
CA HIS A 97 -9.56 -24.91 -14.68
C HIS A 97 -10.08 -24.61 -16.09
N VAL A 98 -9.85 -25.53 -17.01
CA VAL A 98 -10.37 -25.47 -18.38
C VAL A 98 -11.59 -26.37 -18.47
N PHE A 99 -12.80 -25.80 -18.48
CA PHE A 99 -14.05 -26.56 -18.61
C PHE A 99 -14.17 -27.19 -20.01
N ASN A 100 -13.90 -26.40 -21.04
CA ASN A 100 -13.89 -26.80 -22.42
C ASN A 100 -13.08 -25.79 -23.28
N GLY A 101 -13.10 -25.90 -24.60
CA GLY A 101 -12.37 -25.01 -25.52
C GLY A 101 -12.87 -23.55 -25.55
N ARG A 102 -13.95 -23.23 -24.81
CA ARG A 102 -14.56 -21.89 -24.80
C ARG A 102 -14.66 -21.27 -23.41
N LEU A 103 -14.51 -22.04 -22.34
CA LEU A 103 -14.67 -21.57 -20.97
C LEU A 103 -13.49 -22.01 -20.13
N PHE A 104 -12.87 -21.01 -19.51
CA PHE A 104 -11.74 -21.13 -18.61
C PHE A 104 -12.01 -20.37 -17.31
N SER A 105 -11.48 -20.83 -16.20
CA SER A 105 -11.57 -20.11 -14.92
C SER A 105 -10.27 -20.06 -14.14
N ASN A 106 -10.14 -19.00 -13.34
CA ASN A 106 -9.12 -18.82 -12.32
C ASN A 106 -9.80 -18.61 -10.97
N ALA A 107 -9.59 -19.51 -10.02
CA ALA A 107 -9.97 -19.30 -8.63
C ALA A 107 -8.72 -19.01 -7.81
N THR A 108 -8.73 -17.92 -7.04
CA THR A 108 -7.57 -17.46 -6.25
C THR A 108 -7.99 -17.20 -4.82
N VAL A 109 -7.20 -17.71 -3.87
CA VAL A 109 -7.24 -17.28 -2.47
C VAL A 109 -5.87 -16.71 -2.13
N ALA A 110 -5.83 -15.54 -1.51
CA ALA A 110 -4.59 -14.89 -1.11
C ALA A 110 -4.69 -14.31 0.30
N PHE A 111 -3.56 -14.31 0.97
CA PHE A 111 -3.38 -13.66 2.26
C PHE A 111 -2.19 -12.72 2.17
N THR A 112 -2.37 -11.47 2.63
CA THR A 112 -1.31 -10.48 2.73
C THR A 112 -1.28 -9.89 4.14
N ASP A 113 -0.09 -9.60 4.66
CA ASP A 113 0.11 -8.89 5.93
C ASP A 113 1.26 -7.89 5.73
N TYR A 114 0.91 -6.61 5.59
CA TYR A 114 1.87 -5.51 5.60
C TYR A 114 1.97 -4.94 6.99
N ARG A 115 3.19 -4.71 7.45
CA ARG A 115 3.49 -4.10 8.74
C ARG A 115 4.61 -3.09 8.60
N MET A 116 4.38 -1.93 9.20
CA MET A 116 5.38 -0.92 9.44
C MET A 116 5.44 -0.60 10.94
N ARG A 117 6.63 -0.42 11.47
CA ARG A 117 6.85 0.09 12.83
C ARG A 117 7.99 1.09 12.81
N MET A 118 7.76 2.21 13.47
CA MET A 118 8.76 3.22 13.75
C MET A 118 8.87 3.39 15.25
N GLY A 119 10.09 3.38 15.77
CA GLY A 119 10.37 3.71 17.15
C GLY A 119 11.37 4.84 17.22
N TYR A 120 11.11 5.79 18.10
CA TYR A 120 12.00 6.88 18.45
C TYR A 120 12.25 6.83 19.95
N THR A 121 13.51 6.90 20.35
CA THR A 121 13.91 6.96 21.74
C THR A 121 14.91 8.08 21.89
N THR A 122 14.62 9.04 22.74
CA THR A 122 15.60 10.01 23.21
C THR A 122 15.88 9.78 24.69
N SER A 123 17.12 9.85 25.08
CA SER A 123 17.52 9.80 26.48
C SER A 123 18.56 10.85 26.78
N GLU A 124 18.44 11.46 27.93
CA GLU A 124 19.30 12.49 28.45
C GLU A 124 19.72 12.07 29.87
N LYS A 125 21.01 12.10 30.13
CA LYS A 125 21.58 11.72 31.42
C LYS A 125 22.66 12.75 31.81
N SER A 126 22.59 13.26 33.05
CA SER A 126 23.67 14.04 33.63
C SER A 126 24.87 13.15 34.00
N GLN A 127 26.07 13.67 33.83
CA GLN A 127 27.31 13.04 34.34
C GLN A 127 27.59 13.40 35.79
N ASP A 128 27.06 14.55 36.24
CA ASP A 128 27.38 15.18 37.52
C ASP A 128 26.28 15.05 38.56
N THR A 129 25.04 14.76 38.12
CA THR A 129 23.84 14.63 38.97
C THR A 129 23.10 13.34 38.68
N GLU A 130 22.13 12.97 39.53
CA GLU A 130 21.26 11.84 39.30
C GLU A 130 20.14 12.10 38.26
N TYR A 131 20.26 13.18 37.47
CA TYR A 131 19.27 13.50 36.46
C TYR A 131 19.22 12.44 35.35
N PHE A 132 18.03 11.95 35.09
CA PHE A 132 17.74 11.03 33.99
C PHE A 132 16.36 11.35 33.39
N TYR A 133 16.34 11.44 32.07
CA TYR A 133 15.11 11.54 31.28
C TYR A 133 15.18 10.63 30.11
N LYS A 134 14.09 9.89 29.83
CA LYS A 134 13.97 9.06 28.65
C LYS A 134 12.55 9.11 28.12
N TYR A 135 12.44 9.45 26.87
CA TYR A 135 11.20 9.44 26.11
C TYR A 135 11.26 8.35 25.05
N LYS A 136 10.25 7.54 24.99
CA LYS A 136 10.11 6.48 23.98
C LYS A 136 8.76 6.62 23.30
N PHE A 137 8.77 6.64 21.97
CA PHE A 137 7.60 6.66 21.13
C PHE A 137 7.68 5.51 20.13
N ASP A 138 6.67 4.67 20.09
CA ASP A 138 6.52 3.60 19.11
C ASP A 138 5.21 3.83 18.33
N TYR A 139 5.32 3.83 17.02
CA TYR A 139 4.21 3.93 16.09
C TYR A 139 4.18 2.71 15.18
N GLY A 140 3.00 2.16 14.96
CA GLY A 140 2.78 1.04 14.05
C GLY A 140 1.61 1.29 13.12
N SER A 141 1.76 0.85 11.89
CA SER A 141 0.71 0.81 10.88
C SER A 141 0.74 -0.52 10.15
N GLY A 142 -0.41 -1.01 9.79
CA GLY A 142 -0.49 -2.25 9.03
C GLY A 142 -1.86 -2.51 8.44
N ILE A 143 -1.86 -3.35 7.43
CA ILE A 143 -3.06 -3.88 6.81
C ILE A 143 -2.88 -5.37 6.55
N ARG A 144 -3.90 -6.13 6.88
CA ARG A 144 -3.96 -7.56 6.62
C ARG A 144 -5.19 -7.86 5.80
N ASP A 145 -5.00 -8.52 4.65
CA ASP A 145 -6.08 -8.85 3.75
C ASP A 145 -6.19 -10.36 3.56
N LEU A 146 -7.43 -10.81 3.53
CA LEU A 146 -7.81 -12.14 3.05
C LEU A 146 -8.67 -11.94 1.81
N THR A 147 -8.18 -12.42 0.66
CA THR A 147 -8.83 -12.27 -0.64
C THR A 147 -9.32 -13.62 -1.15
N ALA A 148 -10.53 -13.65 -1.66
CA ALA A 148 -11.06 -14.75 -2.47
C ALA A 148 -11.60 -14.18 -3.78
N LYS A 149 -11.13 -14.69 -4.91
CA LYS A 149 -11.45 -14.19 -6.26
C LYS A 149 -11.73 -15.35 -7.20
N ILE A 150 -12.68 -15.17 -8.10
CA ILE A 150 -12.95 -16.06 -9.22
C ILE A 150 -13.16 -15.26 -10.49
N ASP A 151 -12.43 -15.62 -11.54
CA ASP A 151 -12.51 -15.03 -12.88
C ASP A 151 -12.86 -16.11 -13.90
N PHE A 152 -13.66 -15.75 -14.87
CA PHE A 152 -14.02 -16.58 -16.01
C PHE A 152 -13.70 -15.86 -17.31
N ASP A 153 -13.09 -16.59 -18.26
CA ASP A 153 -12.93 -16.19 -19.66
C ASP A 153 -13.83 -17.10 -20.50
N TYR A 154 -14.77 -16.49 -21.22
CA TYR A 154 -15.75 -17.20 -22.04
C TYR A 154 -15.75 -16.67 -23.46
N THR A 155 -15.45 -17.55 -24.43
CA THR A 155 -15.43 -17.25 -25.87
C THR A 155 -16.60 -17.98 -26.57
N PRO A 156 -17.83 -17.41 -26.51
CA PRO A 156 -19.01 -18.05 -27.13
C PRO A 156 -18.91 -18.12 -28.65
N ALA A 157 -18.28 -17.12 -29.25
CA ALA A 157 -18.09 -16.98 -30.68
C ALA A 157 -16.74 -16.30 -31.00
N PRO A 158 -16.18 -16.42 -32.21
CA PRO A 158 -14.86 -15.85 -32.56
C PRO A 158 -14.72 -14.32 -32.38
N ARG A 159 -15.83 -13.60 -32.29
CA ARG A 159 -15.85 -12.12 -32.15
C ARG A 159 -16.11 -11.65 -30.74
N HIS A 160 -16.35 -12.52 -29.79
CA HIS A 160 -16.71 -12.21 -28.41
C HIS A 160 -15.76 -12.92 -27.45
N ILE A 161 -15.14 -12.16 -26.57
CA ILE A 161 -14.38 -12.68 -25.42
C ILE A 161 -14.97 -12.02 -24.19
N ILE A 162 -15.89 -12.73 -23.54
CA ILE A 162 -16.58 -12.25 -22.36
C ILE A 162 -15.75 -12.63 -21.13
N LYS A 163 -15.40 -11.64 -20.31
CA LYS A 163 -14.77 -11.86 -19.02
C LYS A 163 -15.72 -11.43 -17.92
N PHE A 164 -15.85 -12.26 -16.91
CA PHE A 164 -16.69 -11.95 -15.75
C PHE A 164 -16.13 -12.62 -14.51
N GLY A 165 -16.45 -12.08 -13.37
CA GLY A 165 -15.95 -12.61 -12.11
C GLY A 165 -16.42 -11.84 -10.91
N GLY A 166 -15.88 -12.26 -9.74
CA GLY A 166 -16.15 -11.62 -8.48
C GLY A 166 -14.97 -11.76 -7.53
N GLU A 167 -14.87 -10.81 -6.63
CA GLU A 167 -13.83 -10.74 -5.62
C GLU A 167 -14.43 -10.34 -4.27
N TYR A 168 -13.89 -10.93 -3.22
CA TYR A 168 -14.14 -10.55 -1.84
C TYR A 168 -12.82 -10.33 -1.14
N VAL A 169 -12.67 -9.19 -0.48
CA VAL A 169 -11.52 -8.87 0.36
C VAL A 169 -11.99 -8.51 1.77
N ASN A 170 -11.42 -9.19 2.75
CA ASN A 170 -11.54 -8.82 4.14
C ASN A 170 -10.28 -8.07 4.56
N HIS A 171 -10.43 -6.78 4.86
CA HIS A 171 -9.36 -5.89 5.33
C HIS A 171 -9.37 -5.81 6.85
N ALA A 172 -8.20 -5.98 7.47
CA ALA A 172 -7.99 -5.69 8.89
C ALA A 172 -6.91 -4.60 9.03
N TYR A 173 -7.31 -3.41 9.46
CA TYR A 173 -6.43 -2.26 9.67
C TYR A 173 -5.88 -2.28 11.10
N ILE A 174 -4.60 -2.03 11.25
CA ILE A 174 -3.88 -2.21 12.52
C ILE A 174 -3.04 -0.96 12.81
N PRO A 175 -3.68 0.15 13.24
CA PRO A 175 -2.95 1.31 13.75
C PRO A 175 -2.55 1.07 15.21
N GLU A 176 -1.31 1.36 15.57
CA GLU A 176 -0.80 1.24 16.94
C GLU A 176 0.06 2.45 17.29
N THR A 177 -0.13 3.03 18.48
CA THR A 177 0.73 4.08 19.02
C THR A 177 0.99 3.83 20.51
N TYR A 178 2.24 3.93 20.90
CA TYR A 178 2.68 3.69 22.26
C TYR A 178 3.73 4.72 22.65
N THR A 179 3.52 5.39 23.79
CA THR A 179 4.47 6.39 24.31
C THR A 179 4.81 6.04 25.76
N THR A 180 6.08 6.04 26.09
CA THR A 180 6.57 5.86 27.46
C THR A 180 7.52 7.01 27.79
N VAL A 181 7.33 7.59 28.98
CA VAL A 181 8.24 8.58 29.56
C VAL A 181 8.78 8.01 30.87
N GLU A 182 10.08 7.90 30.97
CA GLU A 182 10.79 7.49 32.17
C GLU A 182 11.62 8.71 32.65
N LYS A 183 11.44 9.08 33.89
CA LYS A 183 12.19 10.20 34.50
C LYS A 183 12.46 9.91 35.97
N GLU A 184 13.56 10.45 36.49
CA GLU A 184 13.81 10.48 37.92
C GLU A 184 12.99 11.62 38.56
N ASN A 185 12.36 11.33 39.69
CA ASN A 185 11.63 12.34 40.46
C ASN A 185 12.55 13.03 41.48
N ASP A 186 12.04 14.09 42.13
CA ASP A 186 12.77 14.87 43.13
C ASP A 186 13.21 14.06 44.40
N LYS A 187 12.84 12.79 44.48
CA LYS A 187 13.21 11.87 45.57
C LYS A 187 14.18 10.77 45.12
N GLY A 188 14.76 10.90 43.94
CA GLY A 188 15.65 9.88 43.38
C GLY A 188 14.96 8.59 42.93
N GLN A 189 13.62 8.61 42.71
CA GLN A 189 12.87 7.44 42.28
C GLN A 189 12.55 7.52 40.81
N MET A 190 12.76 6.45 40.10
CA MET A 190 12.34 6.33 38.69
C MET A 190 10.81 6.27 38.61
N VAL A 191 10.24 7.19 37.85
CA VAL A 191 8.80 7.25 37.57
C VAL A 191 8.62 6.94 36.08
N THR A 192 7.79 5.94 35.80
CA THR A 192 7.42 5.58 34.43
C THR A 192 5.97 5.93 34.20
N ASP A 193 5.73 6.81 33.22
CA ASP A 193 4.39 7.10 32.71
C ASP A 193 4.24 6.51 31.31
N THR A 194 3.21 5.72 31.13
CA THR A 194 2.96 5.03 29.86
C THR A 194 1.59 5.36 29.33
N THR A 195 1.56 6.02 28.20
CA THR A 195 0.34 6.30 27.44
C THR A 195 0.24 5.36 26.25
N TYR A 196 -0.81 4.57 26.23
CA TYR A 196 -1.15 3.75 25.07
C TYR A 196 -2.37 4.33 24.37
N THR A 197 -2.12 4.92 23.22
CA THR A 197 -3.17 5.47 22.36
C THR A 197 -3.62 4.37 21.39
N ASN A 198 -4.91 4.16 21.23
CA ASN A 198 -5.54 3.12 20.40
C ASN A 198 -5.65 1.70 21.00
N LYS A 199 -5.42 1.51 22.29
CA LYS A 199 -5.72 0.21 22.94
C LYS A 199 -7.21 -0.18 22.84
N LYS A 200 -8.11 0.79 22.61
CA LYS A 200 -9.57 0.58 22.48
C LYS A 200 -10.05 0.46 21.02
N GLU A 201 -9.28 0.88 20.05
CA GLU A 201 -9.62 0.71 18.66
C GLU A 201 -9.13 -0.67 18.20
N LYS A 202 -9.94 -1.69 18.51
CA LYS A 202 -9.76 -3.01 17.92
C LYS A 202 -9.65 -2.87 16.40
N ASN A 203 -8.85 -3.74 15.76
CA ASN A 203 -8.71 -3.83 14.32
C ASN A 203 -9.99 -3.41 13.61
N ARG A 204 -9.93 -2.31 12.88
CA ARG A 204 -11.07 -1.90 12.05
C ARG A 204 -11.16 -2.88 10.90
N LEU A 205 -12.31 -3.50 10.74
CA LEU A 205 -12.58 -4.42 9.64
C LEU A 205 -13.32 -3.68 8.53
N GLY A 206 -12.89 -3.91 7.29
CA GLY A 206 -13.59 -3.52 6.09
C GLY A 206 -13.84 -4.76 5.23
N HIS A 207 -15.01 -4.84 4.61
CA HIS A 207 -15.35 -5.93 3.69
C HIS A 207 -15.63 -5.31 2.32
N GLU A 208 -14.80 -5.64 1.35
CA GLU A 208 -14.97 -5.24 -0.03
C GLU A 208 -15.46 -6.43 -0.85
N MET A 209 -16.51 -6.19 -1.65
CA MET A 209 -17.04 -7.17 -2.58
C MET A 209 -17.16 -6.50 -3.93
N SER A 210 -16.82 -7.21 -4.98
CA SER A 210 -17.00 -6.70 -6.34
C SER A 210 -17.41 -7.81 -7.31
N PHE A 211 -18.13 -7.40 -8.35
CA PHE A 211 -18.51 -8.22 -9.49
C PHE A 211 -18.26 -7.43 -10.75
N TYR A 212 -17.81 -8.09 -11.80
CA TYR A 212 -17.59 -7.45 -13.08
C TYR A 212 -18.00 -8.34 -14.24
N ILE A 213 -18.34 -7.69 -15.35
CA ILE A 213 -18.51 -8.30 -16.66
C ILE A 213 -18.05 -7.31 -17.74
N GLU A 214 -17.33 -7.83 -18.72
CA GLU A 214 -16.88 -7.09 -19.89
C GLU A 214 -16.87 -7.99 -21.13
N ASP A 215 -17.01 -7.41 -22.32
CA ASP A 215 -16.94 -8.14 -23.60
C ASP A 215 -15.98 -7.47 -24.56
N ASP A 216 -14.93 -8.16 -24.97
CA ASP A 216 -14.09 -7.77 -26.10
C ASP A 216 -14.79 -8.19 -27.40
N PHE A 217 -15.44 -7.22 -28.05
CA PHE A 217 -16.25 -7.41 -29.23
C PHE A 217 -15.61 -6.81 -30.48
N THR A 218 -15.34 -7.63 -31.50
CA THR A 218 -14.71 -7.18 -32.75
C THR A 218 -15.71 -7.13 -33.90
N VAL A 219 -15.85 -5.96 -34.55
CA VAL A 219 -16.74 -5.71 -35.68
C VAL A 219 -15.89 -5.53 -36.94
N GLY A 220 -16.11 -6.39 -37.94
CA GLY A 220 -15.54 -6.23 -39.30
C GLY A 220 -14.02 -6.16 -39.38
N GLY A 221 -13.29 -6.48 -38.31
CA GLY A 221 -11.83 -6.42 -38.23
C GLY A 221 -11.23 -5.01 -38.12
N TRP A 222 -12.03 -3.95 -38.21
CA TRP A 222 -11.61 -2.56 -38.11
C TRP A 222 -11.99 -1.87 -36.79
N LEU A 223 -12.99 -2.39 -36.08
CA LEU A 223 -13.49 -1.86 -34.81
C LEU A 223 -13.44 -2.92 -33.73
N THR A 224 -12.80 -2.60 -32.62
CA THR A 224 -12.88 -3.39 -31.38
C THR A 224 -13.50 -2.54 -30.29
N LEU A 225 -14.53 -3.06 -29.63
CA LEU A 225 -15.22 -2.44 -28.49
C LEU A 225 -15.03 -3.30 -27.25
N ASN A 226 -14.82 -2.66 -26.10
CA ASN A 226 -14.79 -3.35 -24.82
C ASN A 226 -15.70 -2.61 -23.83
N PRO A 227 -17.04 -2.81 -23.91
CA PRO A 227 -17.95 -2.37 -22.88
C PRO A 227 -17.84 -3.28 -21.65
N GLY A 228 -17.90 -2.67 -20.46
CA GLY A 228 -17.89 -3.39 -19.20
C GLY A 228 -18.51 -2.61 -18.07
N VAL A 229 -18.86 -3.33 -17.02
CA VAL A 229 -19.31 -2.76 -15.75
C VAL A 229 -18.67 -3.53 -14.60
N HIS A 230 -18.20 -2.78 -13.61
CA HIS A 230 -17.75 -3.28 -12.34
C HIS A 230 -18.67 -2.71 -11.26
N LEU A 231 -19.21 -3.55 -10.40
CA LEU A 231 -20.06 -3.17 -9.29
C LEU A 231 -19.29 -3.48 -8.01
N ALA A 232 -18.87 -2.46 -7.29
CA ALA A 232 -18.18 -2.62 -6.02
C ALA A 232 -19.09 -2.25 -4.85
N MET A 233 -18.90 -2.94 -3.73
CA MET A 233 -19.56 -2.69 -2.46
C MET A 233 -18.52 -2.74 -1.36
N PHE A 234 -18.56 -1.77 -0.46
CA PHE A 234 -17.71 -1.74 0.73
C PHE A 234 -18.55 -1.59 2.00
N LEU A 235 -18.35 -2.53 2.94
CA LEU A 235 -18.99 -2.52 4.24
C LEU A 235 -17.95 -2.11 5.28
N THR A 236 -18.26 -1.04 6.01
CA THR A 236 -17.50 -0.60 7.17
C THR A 236 -18.42 -0.47 8.38
N SER A 237 -17.87 -0.22 9.56
CA SER A 237 -18.68 -0.03 10.77
C SER A 237 -19.69 1.10 10.60
N GLY A 238 -20.97 0.74 10.49
CA GLY A 238 -22.10 1.66 10.45
C GLY A 238 -22.50 2.18 9.06
N ARG A 239 -21.84 1.77 7.95
CA ARG A 239 -22.22 2.19 6.60
C ARG A 239 -21.83 1.18 5.51
N THR A 240 -22.67 1.09 4.50
CA THR A 240 -22.39 0.35 3.25
C THR A 240 -22.34 1.36 2.10
N TYR A 241 -21.31 1.26 1.28
CA TYR A 241 -21.12 2.04 0.06
C TYR A 241 -21.27 1.15 -1.16
N TRP A 242 -21.92 1.66 -2.20
CA TRP A 242 -22.06 1.01 -3.50
C TRP A 242 -21.45 1.90 -4.57
N SER A 243 -20.69 1.32 -5.48
CA SER A 243 -20.10 2.02 -6.61
C SER A 243 -20.33 1.25 -7.90
N PRO A 244 -21.26 1.70 -8.75
CA PRO A 244 -21.29 1.24 -10.14
C PRO A 244 -20.16 1.94 -10.91
N GLU A 245 -19.31 1.16 -11.57
CA GLU A 245 -18.11 1.59 -12.25
C GLU A 245 -18.16 1.16 -13.73
N PRO A 246 -18.92 1.87 -14.57
CA PRO A 246 -18.95 1.63 -16.00
C PRO A 246 -17.57 1.90 -16.62
N ARG A 247 -17.21 1.10 -17.60
CA ARG A 247 -16.00 1.24 -18.41
C ARG A 247 -16.29 0.89 -19.84
N MET A 248 -15.64 1.59 -20.75
CA MET A 248 -15.74 1.32 -22.17
C MET A 248 -14.45 1.72 -22.86
N SER A 249 -13.94 0.86 -23.73
CA SER A 249 -12.92 1.26 -24.67
C SER A 249 -13.32 0.92 -26.10
N ALA A 250 -12.80 1.70 -27.04
CA ALA A 250 -12.98 1.50 -28.47
C ALA A 250 -11.64 1.66 -29.18
N LYS A 251 -11.32 0.73 -30.08
CA LYS A 251 -10.19 0.82 -31.00
C LYS A 251 -10.71 0.82 -32.43
N VAL A 252 -10.35 1.83 -33.18
CA VAL A 252 -10.61 1.92 -34.64
C VAL A 252 -9.30 1.74 -35.37
N ASP A 253 -9.25 0.76 -36.26
CA ASP A 253 -8.11 0.51 -37.15
C ASP A 253 -8.44 1.08 -38.55
N PHE A 254 -7.71 2.10 -38.96
CA PHE A 254 -7.88 2.78 -40.28
C PHE A 254 -7.08 2.10 -41.39
N GLY A 255 -6.38 1.00 -41.08
CA GLY A 255 -5.45 0.38 -41.99
C GLY A 255 -4.13 1.14 -42.15
N LYS A 256 -3.21 0.60 -42.95
CA LYS A 256 -1.87 1.18 -43.21
C LYS A 256 -1.07 1.46 -41.94
N GLY A 257 -1.37 0.75 -40.87
CA GLY A 257 -0.69 0.89 -39.57
C GLY A 257 -1.23 2.02 -38.66
N VAL A 258 -2.31 2.70 -39.03
CA VAL A 258 -2.92 3.77 -38.21
C VAL A 258 -4.06 3.23 -37.40
N SER A 259 -4.05 3.47 -36.08
CA SER A 259 -5.20 3.17 -35.21
C SER A 259 -5.41 4.27 -34.16
N VAL A 260 -6.66 4.43 -33.75
CA VAL A 260 -7.08 5.33 -32.67
C VAL A 260 -7.76 4.51 -31.59
N LYS A 261 -7.42 4.80 -30.35
CA LYS A 261 -8.06 4.22 -29.15
C LYS A 261 -8.67 5.32 -28.30
N ALA A 262 -9.88 5.12 -27.82
CA ALA A 262 -10.51 5.96 -26.84
C ALA A 262 -11.03 5.09 -25.68
N ALA A 263 -10.95 5.60 -24.44
CA ALA A 263 -11.48 4.88 -23.29
C ALA A 263 -12.06 5.84 -22.26
N TYR A 264 -13.09 5.33 -21.58
CA TYR A 264 -13.66 5.92 -20.39
C TYR A 264 -13.70 4.86 -19.29
N SER A 265 -13.39 5.27 -18.07
CA SER A 265 -13.58 4.43 -16.89
C SER A 265 -13.96 5.26 -15.67
N ARG A 266 -14.94 4.77 -14.93
CA ARG A 266 -15.22 5.21 -13.56
C ARG A 266 -14.61 4.23 -12.58
N MET A 267 -14.05 4.75 -11.48
CA MET A 267 -13.35 3.96 -10.45
C MET A 267 -13.72 4.47 -9.07
N ALA A 268 -13.74 3.59 -8.08
CA ALA A 268 -13.84 3.94 -6.66
C ALA A 268 -12.70 3.30 -5.88
N GLN A 269 -12.25 3.99 -4.82
CA GLN A 269 -11.20 3.50 -3.92
C GLN A 269 -11.69 3.62 -2.48
N TYR A 270 -11.59 2.51 -1.73
CA TYR A 270 -12.12 2.38 -0.37
C TYR A 270 -11.03 2.33 0.70
N VAL A 271 -9.79 2.10 0.30
CA VAL A 271 -8.63 2.01 1.18
C VAL A 271 -7.66 3.11 0.80
N HIS A 272 -7.22 3.90 1.78
CA HIS A 272 -6.33 5.02 1.57
C HIS A 272 -5.01 4.81 2.27
N LEU A 273 -3.95 5.24 1.61
CA LEU A 273 -2.63 5.42 2.20
C LEU A 273 -2.44 6.91 2.45
N LEU A 274 -2.52 7.31 3.73
CA LEU A 274 -2.25 8.68 4.14
C LEU A 274 -0.74 8.85 4.29
N SER A 275 -0.17 9.67 3.41
CA SER A 275 1.25 10.01 3.39
C SER A 275 1.47 11.41 3.95
N SER A 276 2.48 11.59 4.80
CA SER A 276 2.90 12.91 5.26
C SER A 276 3.87 13.51 4.25
N ALA A 277 3.49 14.63 3.63
CA ALA A 277 4.32 15.33 2.64
C ALA A 277 5.65 15.87 3.21
N GLN A 278 5.83 15.86 4.52
CA GLN A 278 7.00 16.43 5.21
C GLN A 278 8.15 15.44 5.44
N ILE A 279 7.90 14.14 5.30
CA ILE A 279 8.91 13.11 5.63
C ILE A 279 8.90 12.04 4.53
N THR A 280 10.03 11.82 3.90
CA THR A 280 10.24 10.79 2.86
C THR A 280 10.40 9.36 3.42
N LEU A 281 10.04 9.13 4.67
CA LEU A 281 10.10 7.84 5.33
C LEU A 281 8.80 7.05 5.08
N PRO A 282 8.81 5.72 5.02
CA PRO A 282 7.63 4.88 4.80
C PRO A 282 6.77 4.76 6.07
N ILE A 283 6.36 5.92 6.63
CA ILE A 283 5.53 6.01 7.85
C ILE A 283 4.05 6.23 7.53
N ASP A 284 3.63 5.83 6.36
CA ASP A 284 2.28 6.00 5.85
C ASP A 284 1.26 5.19 6.66
N LEU A 285 0.07 5.77 6.83
CA LEU A 285 -1.04 5.16 7.56
C LEU A 285 -2.08 4.59 6.60
N TRP A 286 -2.30 3.28 6.66
CA TRP A 286 -3.39 2.63 5.95
C TRP A 286 -4.70 2.81 6.70
N VAL A 287 -5.67 3.45 6.05
CA VAL A 287 -6.99 3.74 6.62
C VAL A 287 -8.12 3.32 5.69
N PRO A 288 -9.25 2.80 6.25
CA PRO A 288 -10.46 2.57 5.47
C PRO A 288 -11.26 3.86 5.28
N ILE A 289 -12.19 3.84 4.35
CA ILE A 289 -13.34 4.75 4.42
C ILE A 289 -14.18 4.44 5.66
N THR A 290 -14.88 5.45 6.15
CA THR A 290 -15.74 5.35 7.33
C THR A 290 -17.10 5.97 7.04
N LYS A 291 -17.96 6.10 8.03
CA LYS A 291 -19.23 6.86 7.87
C LYS A 291 -18.99 8.35 7.53
N ASN A 292 -17.85 8.91 7.94
CA ASN A 292 -17.48 10.32 7.73
C ASN A 292 -16.58 10.51 6.49
N ILE A 293 -15.76 9.52 6.16
CA ILE A 293 -14.83 9.54 5.04
C ILE A 293 -15.43 8.75 3.88
N ARG A 294 -15.72 9.46 2.78
CA ARG A 294 -16.33 8.87 1.58
C ARG A 294 -15.28 8.20 0.70
N PRO A 295 -15.69 7.24 -0.15
CA PRO A 295 -14.79 6.69 -1.17
C PRO A 295 -14.25 7.81 -2.09
N VAL A 296 -12.98 7.70 -2.46
CA VAL A 296 -12.46 8.47 -3.60
C VAL A 296 -13.10 7.90 -4.85
N THR A 297 -13.65 8.76 -5.69
CA THR A 297 -14.16 8.37 -7.02
C THR A 297 -13.38 9.11 -8.09
N ALA A 298 -13.18 8.49 -9.24
CA ALA A 298 -12.50 9.10 -10.36
C ALA A 298 -13.20 8.72 -11.67
N ASP A 299 -13.38 9.73 -12.53
CA ASP A 299 -13.79 9.57 -13.91
C ASP A 299 -12.59 9.88 -14.81
N GLN A 300 -12.17 8.91 -15.63
CA GLN A 300 -11.02 9.04 -16.50
C GLN A 300 -11.41 8.85 -17.97
N TYR A 301 -10.95 9.77 -18.80
CA TYR A 301 -11.08 9.75 -20.27
C TYR A 301 -9.67 9.67 -20.85
N SER A 302 -9.47 8.83 -21.86
CA SER A 302 -8.20 8.75 -22.58
C SER A 302 -8.41 8.64 -24.09
N LEU A 303 -7.46 9.21 -24.85
CA LEU A 303 -7.41 9.16 -26.30
C LEU A 303 -5.97 8.91 -26.72
N GLY A 304 -5.77 7.96 -27.65
CA GLY A 304 -4.46 7.62 -28.17
C GLY A 304 -4.48 7.45 -29.69
N LEU A 305 -3.44 7.95 -30.36
CA LEU A 305 -3.15 7.75 -31.78
C LEU A 305 -1.89 6.89 -31.89
N TYR A 306 -1.96 5.86 -32.72
CA TYR A 306 -0.88 4.88 -32.93
C TYR A 306 -0.59 4.72 -34.41
N TYR A 307 0.69 4.62 -34.74
CA TYR A 307 1.17 4.38 -36.10
C TYR A 307 2.30 3.37 -36.09
N ASN A 308 2.12 2.26 -36.82
CA ASN A 308 3.11 1.18 -37.00
C ASN A 308 3.31 0.81 -38.48
N GLY A 309 3.02 1.73 -39.40
CA GLY A 309 3.12 1.51 -40.85
C GLY A 309 4.54 1.50 -41.42
N LEU A 310 5.57 1.86 -40.60
CA LEU A 310 6.97 1.83 -41.01
C LEU A 310 7.67 0.61 -40.39
N PRO A 311 8.37 -0.23 -41.21
CA PRO A 311 9.09 -1.39 -40.71
C PRO A 311 10.12 -0.99 -39.62
N GLY A 312 10.01 -1.62 -38.43
CA GLY A 312 10.91 -1.37 -37.29
C GLY A 312 10.62 -0.10 -36.47
N TRP A 313 9.53 0.63 -36.77
CA TRP A 313 9.14 1.84 -36.05
C TRP A 313 7.69 1.76 -35.55
N GLU A 314 7.50 2.14 -34.32
CA GLU A 314 6.18 2.32 -33.68
C GLU A 314 6.11 3.72 -33.06
N PHE A 315 5.05 4.45 -33.37
CA PHE A 315 4.79 5.77 -32.80
C PHE A 315 3.47 5.75 -32.04
N SER A 316 3.43 6.36 -30.87
CA SER A 316 2.20 6.58 -30.12
C SER A 316 2.20 7.96 -29.48
N VAL A 317 1.01 8.56 -29.44
CA VAL A 317 0.72 9.76 -28.68
C VAL A 317 -0.56 9.49 -27.90
N GLU A 318 -0.51 9.64 -26.59
CA GLU A 318 -1.64 9.41 -25.70
C GLU A 318 -1.86 10.62 -24.79
N GLY A 319 -3.11 10.96 -24.59
CA GLY A 319 -3.53 11.96 -23.62
C GLY A 319 -4.65 11.42 -22.76
N TYR A 320 -4.73 11.89 -21.52
CA TYR A 320 -5.82 11.56 -20.62
C TYR A 320 -6.27 12.78 -19.83
N TRP A 321 -7.51 12.69 -19.33
CA TRP A 321 -8.08 13.61 -18.38
C TRP A 321 -8.74 12.80 -17.26
N LYS A 322 -8.46 13.16 -16.01
CA LYS A 322 -8.98 12.48 -14.82
C LYS A 322 -9.49 13.49 -13.82
N ASP A 323 -10.78 13.43 -13.51
CA ASP A 323 -11.40 14.14 -12.40
C ASP A 323 -11.54 13.22 -11.20
N MET A 324 -11.10 13.68 -10.04
CA MET A 324 -11.11 12.92 -8.79
C MET A 324 -11.91 13.66 -7.73
N HIS A 325 -12.75 12.95 -6.98
CA HIS A 325 -13.57 13.49 -5.91
C HIS A 325 -13.30 12.77 -4.59
N ASN A 326 -13.40 13.50 -3.48
CA ASN A 326 -13.15 13.03 -2.13
C ASN A 326 -11.70 12.51 -1.93
N VAL A 327 -10.72 13.10 -2.59
CA VAL A 327 -9.30 12.81 -2.35
C VAL A 327 -8.97 13.18 -0.92
N LEU A 328 -8.30 12.27 -0.20
CA LEU A 328 -8.04 12.39 1.22
C LEU A 328 -6.61 12.88 1.46
N GLU A 329 -6.46 13.95 2.23
CA GLU A 329 -5.18 14.53 2.61
C GLU A 329 -5.16 14.92 4.09
N TYR A 330 -3.97 15.04 4.69
CA TYR A 330 -3.84 15.62 6.01
C TYR A 330 -4.13 17.13 5.98
N LYS A 331 -4.75 17.64 7.04
CA LYS A 331 -4.85 19.08 7.28
C LYS A 331 -3.46 19.70 7.42
N ASP A 332 -3.31 20.94 6.99
CA ASP A 332 -2.05 21.68 7.13
C ASP A 332 -1.61 21.77 8.59
N GLY A 333 -0.31 21.50 8.82
CA GLY A 333 0.31 21.59 10.14
C GLY A 333 -0.04 20.44 11.10
N VAL A 334 -0.80 19.45 10.70
CA VAL A 334 -1.16 18.29 11.53
C VAL A 334 -0.20 17.13 11.25
N SER A 335 0.31 16.52 12.34
CA SER A 335 1.08 15.29 12.30
C SER A 335 0.34 14.18 13.02
N PHE A 336 0.27 12.99 12.39
CA PHE A 336 -0.29 11.81 13.05
C PHE A 336 0.52 11.37 14.29
N MET A 337 1.80 11.74 14.38
CA MET A 337 2.68 11.41 15.51
C MET A 337 2.39 12.21 16.77
N ALA A 338 1.75 13.37 16.65
CA ALA A 338 1.52 14.29 17.77
C ALA A 338 0.05 14.38 18.22
N SER A 339 -0.86 13.67 17.57
CA SER A 339 -2.30 13.82 17.80
C SER A 339 -2.83 12.75 18.75
N SER A 340 -3.46 13.19 19.85
CA SER A 340 -4.31 12.36 20.71
C SER A 340 -5.73 12.13 20.15
N GLN A 341 -6.03 12.77 19.00
CA GLN A 341 -7.33 12.70 18.31
C GLN A 341 -7.38 11.55 17.32
N SER A 342 -8.59 11.18 16.91
CA SER A 342 -8.79 10.20 15.84
C SER A 342 -8.15 10.69 14.53
N TRP A 343 -7.58 9.80 13.74
CA TRP A 343 -7.01 10.15 12.44
C TRP A 343 -8.03 10.84 11.52
N GLU A 344 -9.34 10.53 11.66
CA GLU A 344 -10.43 11.15 10.90
C GLU A 344 -10.53 12.67 11.12
N ASP A 345 -10.17 13.14 12.32
CA ASP A 345 -10.21 14.57 12.66
C ASP A 345 -9.03 15.35 12.05
N ASN A 346 -8.01 14.63 11.60
CA ASN A 346 -6.76 15.19 11.07
C ASN A 346 -6.73 15.27 9.55
N VAL A 347 -7.77 14.84 8.86
CA VAL A 347 -7.84 14.78 7.39
C VAL A 347 -8.94 15.67 6.83
N VAL A 348 -8.78 16.01 5.56
CA VAL A 348 -9.77 16.72 4.73
C VAL A 348 -10.01 15.95 3.46
N MET A 349 -11.20 16.10 2.89
CA MET A 349 -11.54 15.60 1.55
C MET A 349 -11.64 16.77 0.59
N GLY A 350 -11.01 16.63 -0.57
CA GLY A 350 -10.99 17.61 -1.65
C GLY A 350 -11.21 16.97 -3.02
N ASP A 351 -11.20 17.79 -4.05
CA ASP A 351 -11.26 17.36 -5.44
C ASP A 351 -9.91 17.56 -6.11
N GLY A 352 -9.55 16.66 -7.02
CA GLY A 352 -8.30 16.69 -7.74
C GLY A 352 -8.47 16.47 -9.24
N ARG A 353 -7.49 16.89 -10.03
CA ARG A 353 -7.42 16.67 -11.47
C ARG A 353 -6.05 16.22 -11.88
N ALA A 354 -5.99 15.35 -12.90
CA ALA A 354 -4.74 14.94 -13.54
C ALA A 354 -4.94 14.90 -15.07
N TYR A 355 -3.90 15.28 -15.79
CA TYR A 355 -3.87 15.27 -17.27
C TYR A 355 -2.45 15.12 -17.77
#